data_5509f7779db3984282320e8d02834f00
#
_entry.id   5509f7779db3984282320e8d02834f00
#
_cell.length_a   1.000
_cell.length_b   1.000
_cell.length_c   1.000
_cell.angle_alpha   90.00
_cell.angle_beta   90.00
_cell.angle_gamma   90.00
#
_symmetry.space_group_name_H-M   'P 1'
#
loop_
_entity.id
_entity.type
_entity.pdbx_description
1 polymer ?
#
loop_
_entity_poly.entity_id
_entity_poly.type
_entity_poly.pdbx_seq_one_letter_code
_entity_poly.pdbx_strand_id
1 'polypeptide(L)'
;MREFDSTINLTTEGKLSLFFVGCGSAFSKADFQTNLFIIKNDSHILVDCGTLCPFALEKRFNTGISAVKNLLLTHPHADHIGGVEELALNSLYVKKSPLNIVITDEFKKSLWKNSLQGGLKYSENGKLGFDDYFVQIKPTKILNKPFEIFQTNIGDINIKLFRTFHVTTKINSLKKSQYSVGLIIDDKILYTSDMQFKPEVLNWILQNYDIQTIFHDCDVAGYAEGVHASYKQLCTLPAEIKSKMFLCHYNSASKKINPTNDGFAGFAQGGIYYDFD
;
A
#
# COMPACT_ATOMS: atom_id res chain seq x y z
N MET A 1 6.71 10.57 15.19
CA MET A 1 6.47 9.10 15.26
C MET A 1 5.99 8.74 16.65
N ARG A 2 5.04 7.82 16.76
CA ARG A 2 4.41 7.41 18.01
C ARG A 2 4.24 5.88 17.99
N GLU A 3 4.58 5.22 19.08
CA GLU A 3 4.41 3.77 19.21
C GLU A 3 2.94 3.38 19.38
N PHE A 4 2.63 2.16 18.99
CA PHE A 4 1.36 1.50 19.24
C PHE A 4 1.26 1.17 20.76
N ASP A 5 0.07 1.36 21.32
CA ASP A 5 -0.17 1.04 22.76
C ASP A 5 -0.87 -0.32 22.93
N SER A 6 -2.18 -0.40 22.73
CA SER A 6 -2.96 -1.62 23.01
C SER A 6 -3.83 -2.10 21.86
N THR A 7 -4.38 -1.17 21.09
CA THR A 7 -5.16 -1.40 19.85
C THR A 7 -4.81 -0.32 18.85
N ILE A 8 -5.06 -0.57 17.55
CA ILE A 8 -4.84 0.47 16.54
C ILE A 8 -5.89 1.56 16.72
N ASN A 9 -5.45 2.79 17.00
CA ASN A 9 -6.34 3.94 16.96
C ASN A 9 -6.59 4.35 15.51
N LEU A 10 -7.82 4.17 15.05
CA LEU A 10 -8.27 4.46 13.68
C LEU A 10 -8.90 5.85 13.53
N THR A 11 -8.64 6.74 14.49
CA THR A 11 -9.09 8.13 14.47
C THR A 11 -7.95 9.08 14.85
N THR A 12 -8.03 10.33 14.40
CA THR A 12 -7.08 11.40 14.77
C THR A 12 -7.83 12.72 15.01
N GLU A 13 -7.15 13.69 15.63
CA GLU A 13 -7.67 15.04 15.84
C GLU A 13 -7.05 16.01 14.80
N GLY A 14 -7.55 15.94 13.56
CA GLY A 14 -7.10 16.80 12.44
C GLY A 14 -5.81 16.36 11.75
N LYS A 15 -4.98 15.54 12.38
CA LYS A 15 -3.70 15.11 11.83
C LYS A 15 -3.85 13.95 10.86
N LEU A 16 -3.05 13.96 9.80
CA LEU A 16 -2.86 12.77 8.97
C LEU A 16 -1.89 11.83 9.67
N SER A 17 -2.21 10.56 9.75
CA SER A 17 -1.36 9.53 10.35
C SER A 17 -1.29 8.30 9.46
N LEU A 18 -0.10 7.76 9.27
CA LEU A 18 0.13 6.47 8.65
C LEU A 18 0.55 5.47 9.72
N PHE A 19 -0.15 4.35 9.83
CA PHE A 19 0.20 3.26 10.74
C PHE A 19 0.57 2.02 9.93
N PHE A 20 1.83 1.59 9.99
CA PHE A 20 2.26 0.37 9.33
C PHE A 20 1.92 -0.87 10.17
N VAL A 21 1.14 -1.78 9.59
CA VAL A 21 0.87 -3.12 10.15
C VAL A 21 2.11 -3.99 10.05
N GLY A 22 2.86 -3.84 8.97
CA GLY A 22 4.15 -4.44 8.73
C GLY A 22 4.88 -3.72 7.61
N CYS A 23 6.17 -3.98 7.47
CA CYS A 23 7.04 -3.35 6.45
C CYS A 23 7.91 -4.37 5.71
N GLY A 24 7.63 -5.67 5.86
CA GLY A 24 8.38 -6.75 5.22
C GLY A 24 7.93 -7.01 3.78
N SER A 25 8.86 -7.50 2.96
CA SER A 25 8.58 -8.01 1.62
C SER A 25 7.87 -9.37 1.66
N ALA A 26 7.44 -9.88 0.51
CA ALA A 26 6.69 -11.14 0.36
C ALA A 26 7.28 -12.32 1.15
N PHE A 27 8.58 -12.48 1.13
CA PHE A 27 9.29 -13.60 1.76
C PHE A 27 9.96 -13.25 3.08
N SER A 28 9.84 -12.01 3.55
CA SER A 28 10.41 -11.60 4.82
C SER A 28 9.81 -12.39 5.98
N LYS A 29 10.69 -12.75 6.94
CA LYS A 29 10.27 -13.29 8.24
C LYS A 29 10.76 -12.39 9.39
N ALA A 30 11.23 -11.19 9.04
CA ALA A 30 11.68 -10.20 10.01
C ALA A 30 10.55 -9.31 10.52
N ASP A 31 9.52 -9.12 9.71
CA ASP A 31 8.29 -8.38 10.03
C ASP A 31 7.14 -8.94 9.18
N PHE A 32 5.89 -8.54 9.50
CA PHE A 32 4.73 -8.77 8.65
C PHE A 32 4.88 -8.06 7.30
N GLN A 33 4.13 -8.54 6.31
CA GLN A 33 4.09 -7.96 4.96
C GLN A 33 3.69 -6.48 5.01
N THR A 34 4.11 -5.71 4.02
CA THR A 34 3.87 -4.27 3.97
C THR A 34 2.39 -3.98 3.75
N ASN A 35 1.72 -3.57 4.80
CA ASN A 35 0.33 -3.13 4.82
C ASN A 35 0.23 -1.94 5.78
N LEU A 36 -0.57 -0.93 5.46
CA LEU A 36 -0.69 0.25 6.31
C LEU A 36 -2.10 0.82 6.36
N PHE A 37 -2.45 1.46 7.48
CA PHE A 37 -3.59 2.35 7.56
C PHE A 37 -3.19 3.79 7.27
N ILE A 38 -4.01 4.48 6.48
CA ILE A 38 -4.03 5.94 6.38
C ILE A 38 -5.21 6.40 7.21
N ILE A 39 -4.98 7.33 8.15
CA ILE A 39 -5.96 7.74 9.14
C ILE A 39 -6.00 9.27 9.20
N LYS A 40 -7.20 9.87 9.16
CA LYS A 40 -7.38 11.31 9.35
C LYS A 40 -8.79 11.57 9.87
N ASN A 41 -8.90 12.27 11.00
CA ASN A 41 -10.16 12.42 11.73
C ASN A 41 -10.83 11.06 11.97
N ASP A 42 -12.11 10.91 11.64
CA ASP A 42 -12.86 9.64 11.77
C ASP A 42 -12.73 8.74 10.52
N SER A 43 -11.90 9.14 9.57
CA SER A 43 -11.70 8.43 8.31
C SER A 43 -10.44 7.59 8.35
N HIS A 44 -10.54 6.35 7.88
CA HIS A 44 -9.37 5.49 7.68
C HIS A 44 -9.55 4.58 6.47
N ILE A 45 -8.43 4.17 5.90
CA ILE A 45 -8.37 3.19 4.82
C ILE A 45 -7.18 2.27 5.04
N LEU A 46 -7.41 0.96 4.90
CA LEU A 46 -6.33 -0.02 4.84
C LEU A 46 -5.79 -0.06 3.41
N VAL A 47 -4.50 0.15 3.26
CA VAL A 47 -3.77 -0.02 1.99
C VAL A 47 -3.12 -1.39 2.01
N ASP A 48 -3.56 -2.21 1.10
CA ASP A 48 -3.24 -3.63 0.96
C ASP A 48 -3.70 -4.50 2.15
N CYS A 49 -3.93 -5.75 1.88
CA CYS A 49 -4.24 -6.77 2.86
C CYS A 49 -3.57 -8.08 2.42
N GLY A 50 -2.28 -8.18 2.71
CA GLY A 50 -1.48 -9.37 2.44
C GLY A 50 -1.91 -10.58 3.25
N THR A 51 -1.38 -11.75 2.92
CA THR A 51 -1.75 -13.03 3.53
C THR A 51 -1.67 -13.03 5.07
N LEU A 52 -0.71 -12.30 5.64
CA LEU A 52 -0.54 -12.23 7.10
C LEU A 52 -1.20 -11.01 7.74
N CYS A 53 -1.82 -10.11 6.97
CA CYS A 53 -2.42 -8.89 7.49
C CYS A 53 -3.56 -9.17 8.48
N PRO A 54 -4.58 -10.03 8.20
CA PRO A 54 -5.62 -10.34 9.16
C PRO A 54 -5.08 -10.91 10.47
N PHE A 55 -4.11 -11.82 10.37
CA PHE A 55 -3.45 -12.40 11.55
C PHE A 55 -2.68 -11.34 12.35
N ALA A 56 -1.96 -10.44 11.69
CA ALA A 56 -1.23 -9.36 12.35
C ALA A 56 -2.17 -8.40 13.08
N LEU A 57 -3.27 -8.00 12.43
CA LEU A 57 -4.28 -7.13 13.04
C LEU A 57 -4.83 -7.74 14.33
N GLU A 58 -5.19 -9.02 14.32
CA GLU A 58 -5.73 -9.71 15.47
C GLU A 58 -4.69 -9.96 16.56
N LYS A 59 -3.54 -10.59 16.20
CA LYS A 59 -2.59 -11.13 17.17
C LYS A 59 -1.54 -10.14 17.67
N ARG A 60 -1.11 -9.21 16.82
CA ARG A 60 -0.12 -8.20 17.22
C ARG A 60 -0.78 -6.93 17.72
N PHE A 61 -1.91 -6.55 17.11
CA PHE A 61 -2.50 -5.23 17.34
C PHE A 61 -3.86 -5.27 18.03
N ASN A 62 -4.34 -6.45 18.42
CA ASN A 62 -5.64 -6.63 19.09
C ASN A 62 -6.77 -5.84 18.40
N THR A 63 -6.72 -5.81 17.07
CA THR A 63 -7.66 -5.07 16.21
C THR A 63 -8.24 -6.04 15.21
N GLY A 64 -9.49 -6.43 15.38
CA GLY A 64 -10.15 -7.37 14.48
C GLY A 64 -10.32 -6.81 13.06
N ILE A 65 -10.26 -7.68 12.05
CA ILE A 65 -10.45 -7.28 10.64
C ILE A 65 -11.79 -6.60 10.37
N SER A 66 -12.80 -6.81 11.23
CA SER A 66 -14.09 -6.12 11.17
C SER A 66 -14.00 -4.61 11.37
N ALA A 67 -12.91 -4.10 11.93
CA ALA A 67 -12.66 -2.66 12.07
C ALA A 67 -12.35 -1.98 10.72
N VAL A 68 -11.92 -2.74 9.70
CA VAL A 68 -11.63 -2.21 8.37
C VAL A 68 -12.93 -1.79 7.69
N LYS A 69 -13.06 -0.49 7.37
CA LYS A 69 -14.22 0.09 6.68
C LYS A 69 -13.95 0.32 5.20
N ASN A 70 -12.73 0.73 4.87
CA ASN A 70 -12.30 1.04 3.52
C ASN A 70 -11.00 0.30 3.20
N LEU A 71 -10.89 -0.23 1.99
CA LEU A 71 -9.73 -0.93 1.46
C LEU A 71 -9.24 -0.25 0.19
N LEU A 72 -7.93 -0.16 0.01
CA LEU A 72 -7.29 0.20 -1.25
C LEU A 72 -6.25 -0.87 -1.57
N LEU A 73 -6.26 -1.38 -2.77
CA LEU A 73 -5.27 -2.37 -3.21
C LEU A 73 -4.34 -1.76 -4.26
N THR A 74 -3.05 -1.95 -4.06
CA THR A 74 -2.02 -1.38 -4.94
C THR A 74 -1.76 -2.26 -6.15
N HIS A 75 -1.65 -3.58 -5.97
CA HIS A 75 -1.40 -4.55 -7.04
C HIS A 75 -1.75 -5.99 -6.58
N PRO A 76 -1.78 -6.99 -7.48
CA PRO A 76 -2.38 -8.30 -7.20
C PRO A 76 -1.41 -9.36 -6.64
N HIS A 77 -0.27 -9.04 -6.06
CA HIS A 77 0.59 -10.03 -5.41
C HIS A 77 0.01 -10.49 -4.06
N ALA A 78 0.30 -11.72 -3.67
CA ALA A 78 -0.29 -12.34 -2.49
C ALA A 78 0.06 -11.63 -1.17
N ASP A 79 1.23 -11.05 -1.07
CA ASP A 79 1.64 -10.22 0.08
C ASP A 79 0.91 -8.87 0.16
N HIS A 80 0.13 -8.51 -0.86
CA HIS A 80 -0.74 -7.33 -0.92
C HIS A 80 -2.23 -7.66 -0.95
N ILE A 81 -2.63 -8.85 -1.46
CA ILE A 81 -4.05 -9.20 -1.57
C ILE A 81 -4.44 -10.53 -0.90
N GLY A 82 -3.49 -11.31 -0.38
CA GLY A 82 -3.77 -12.67 0.10
C GLY A 82 -4.72 -12.77 1.30
N GLY A 83 -4.93 -11.68 2.06
CA GLY A 83 -5.93 -11.58 3.13
C GLY A 83 -7.28 -11.00 2.71
N VAL A 84 -7.41 -10.58 1.45
CA VAL A 84 -8.65 -9.92 0.96
C VAL A 84 -9.84 -10.86 0.94
N GLU A 85 -9.62 -12.15 0.67
CA GLU A 85 -10.69 -13.15 0.73
C GLU A 85 -11.28 -13.26 2.14
N GLU A 86 -10.44 -13.28 3.18
CA GLU A 86 -10.89 -13.28 4.58
C GLU A 86 -11.67 -12.01 4.93
N LEU A 87 -11.19 -10.83 4.49
CA LEU A 87 -11.91 -9.56 4.66
C LEU A 87 -13.31 -9.59 3.99
N ALA A 88 -13.37 -10.10 2.77
CA ALA A 88 -14.62 -10.20 2.01
C ALA A 88 -15.63 -11.13 2.69
N LEU A 89 -15.18 -12.31 3.13
CA LEU A 89 -16.02 -13.28 3.85
C LEU A 89 -16.46 -12.73 5.22
N ASN A 90 -15.57 -12.05 5.95
CA ASN A 90 -15.93 -11.38 7.20
C ASN A 90 -17.00 -10.30 6.98
N SER A 91 -16.86 -9.51 5.91
CA SER A 91 -17.86 -8.48 5.55
C SER A 91 -19.22 -9.11 5.23
N LEU A 92 -19.24 -10.23 4.50
CA LEU A 92 -20.47 -10.91 4.13
C LEU A 92 -21.14 -11.61 5.33
N TYR A 93 -20.39 -12.43 6.07
CA TYR A 93 -20.96 -13.32 7.09
C TYR A 93 -21.03 -12.70 8.49
N VAL A 94 -20.07 -11.85 8.86
CA VAL A 94 -19.97 -11.28 10.22
C VAL A 94 -20.57 -9.89 10.27
N LYS A 95 -20.07 -8.97 9.42
CA LYS A 95 -20.56 -7.57 9.40
C LYS A 95 -21.92 -7.44 8.71
N LYS A 96 -22.25 -8.36 7.79
CA LYS A 96 -23.45 -8.31 6.95
C LYS A 96 -23.58 -7.00 6.18
N SER A 97 -22.46 -6.47 5.75
CA SER A 97 -22.34 -5.22 4.98
C SER A 97 -21.12 -5.30 4.08
N PRO A 98 -21.25 -4.99 2.78
CA PRO A 98 -20.14 -4.98 1.85
C PRO A 98 -19.03 -4.02 2.29
N LEU A 99 -17.79 -4.37 1.98
CA LEU A 99 -16.61 -3.55 2.26
C LEU A 99 -16.41 -2.49 1.16
N ASN A 100 -16.18 -1.24 1.54
CA ASN A 100 -15.78 -0.22 0.57
C ASN A 100 -14.38 -0.53 0.02
N ILE A 101 -14.22 -0.45 -1.31
CA ILE A 101 -12.93 -0.65 -1.95
C ILE A 101 -12.63 0.45 -2.99
N VAL A 102 -11.50 1.12 -2.82
CA VAL A 102 -10.97 2.05 -3.83
C VAL A 102 -10.27 1.25 -4.91
N ILE A 103 -10.83 1.24 -6.10
CA ILE A 103 -10.32 0.44 -7.21
C ILE A 103 -10.76 0.99 -8.56
N THR A 104 -9.86 1.00 -9.55
CA THR A 104 -10.19 1.32 -10.95
C THR A 104 -10.92 0.16 -11.62
N ASP A 105 -11.70 0.43 -12.69
CA ASP A 105 -12.40 -0.62 -13.42
C ASP A 105 -11.45 -1.66 -14.04
N GLU A 106 -10.26 -1.21 -14.47
CA GLU A 106 -9.21 -2.09 -15.01
C GLU A 106 -8.76 -3.09 -13.96
N PHE A 107 -8.43 -2.62 -12.77
CA PHE A 107 -7.95 -3.48 -11.69
C PHE A 107 -9.08 -4.34 -11.09
N LYS A 108 -10.28 -3.78 -10.89
CA LYS A 108 -11.48 -4.54 -10.46
C LYS A 108 -11.68 -5.79 -11.31
N LYS A 109 -11.66 -5.62 -12.64
CA LYS A 109 -11.88 -6.73 -13.58
C LYS A 109 -10.79 -7.80 -13.47
N SER A 110 -9.52 -7.39 -13.43
CA SER A 110 -8.39 -8.34 -13.35
C SER A 110 -8.30 -9.00 -11.98
N LEU A 111 -8.47 -8.27 -10.90
CA LEU A 111 -8.47 -8.78 -9.53
C LEU A 111 -9.55 -9.84 -9.31
N TRP A 112 -10.79 -9.53 -9.71
CA TRP A 112 -11.89 -10.51 -9.58
C TRP A 112 -11.60 -11.76 -10.37
N LYS A 113 -11.35 -11.61 -11.68
CA LYS A 113 -11.21 -12.75 -12.59
C LYS A 113 -10.00 -13.63 -12.28
N ASN A 114 -8.87 -13.04 -11.92
CA ASN A 114 -7.59 -13.75 -11.88
C ASN A 114 -7.14 -14.11 -10.45
N SER A 115 -7.79 -13.54 -9.41
CA SER A 115 -7.39 -13.76 -8.02
C SER A 115 -8.57 -14.17 -7.14
N LEU A 116 -9.59 -13.33 -6.96
CA LEU A 116 -10.61 -13.54 -5.93
C LEU A 116 -11.73 -14.51 -6.34
N GLN A 117 -12.01 -14.66 -7.63
CA GLN A 117 -13.12 -15.46 -8.13
C GLN A 117 -13.01 -16.94 -7.73
N GLY A 118 -11.80 -17.46 -7.52
CA GLY A 118 -11.55 -18.84 -7.12
C GLY A 118 -12.22 -19.19 -5.79
N GLY A 119 -12.01 -18.35 -4.77
CA GLY A 119 -12.52 -18.56 -3.42
C GLY A 119 -13.90 -17.93 -3.17
N LEU A 120 -14.24 -16.83 -3.86
CA LEU A 120 -15.41 -16.01 -3.52
C LEU A 120 -16.63 -16.22 -4.42
N LYS A 121 -16.51 -16.90 -5.57
CA LYS A 121 -17.60 -17.00 -6.55
C LYS A 121 -18.79 -17.83 -6.09
N TYR A 122 -18.57 -18.78 -5.21
CA TYR A 122 -19.63 -19.71 -4.76
C TYR A 122 -19.88 -19.58 -3.27
N SER A 123 -21.14 -19.54 -2.88
CA SER A 123 -21.60 -19.62 -1.50
C SER A 123 -22.69 -20.69 -1.38
N GLU A 124 -23.15 -20.94 -0.15
CA GLU A 124 -24.30 -21.83 0.12
C GLU A 124 -25.61 -21.34 -0.54
N ASN A 125 -25.67 -20.02 -0.87
CA ASN A 125 -26.84 -19.40 -1.50
C ASN A 125 -26.72 -19.27 -3.03
N GLY A 126 -25.64 -19.78 -3.64
CA GLY A 126 -25.44 -19.76 -5.09
C GLY A 126 -24.17 -19.02 -5.53
N LYS A 127 -24.25 -18.37 -6.70
CA LYS A 127 -23.12 -17.64 -7.27
C LYS A 127 -23.15 -16.19 -6.84
N LEU A 128 -21.99 -15.71 -6.37
CA LEU A 128 -21.75 -14.33 -5.99
C LEU A 128 -20.76 -13.66 -6.97
N GLY A 129 -20.85 -12.35 -7.08
CA GLY A 129 -19.96 -11.51 -7.84
C GLY A 129 -19.14 -10.56 -6.94
N PHE A 130 -18.33 -9.73 -7.56
CA PHE A 130 -17.53 -8.73 -6.86
C PHE A 130 -18.40 -7.79 -6.00
N ASP A 131 -19.53 -7.34 -6.54
CA ASP A 131 -20.39 -6.33 -5.92
C ASP A 131 -21.26 -6.92 -4.77
N ASP A 132 -21.25 -8.23 -4.55
CA ASP A 132 -21.84 -8.86 -3.36
C ASP A 132 -20.94 -8.68 -2.12
N TYR A 133 -19.63 -8.52 -2.33
CA TYR A 133 -18.62 -8.36 -1.28
C TYR A 133 -18.17 -6.92 -1.09
N PHE A 134 -18.15 -6.14 -2.18
CA PHE A 134 -17.50 -4.83 -2.21
C PHE A 134 -18.39 -3.74 -2.80
N VAL A 135 -18.33 -2.57 -2.19
CA VAL A 135 -18.83 -1.32 -2.77
C VAL A 135 -17.64 -0.60 -3.42
N GLN A 136 -17.65 -0.50 -4.74
CA GLN A 136 -16.58 0.17 -5.47
C GLN A 136 -16.62 1.69 -5.25
N ILE A 137 -15.53 2.24 -4.73
CA ILE A 137 -15.22 3.68 -4.79
C ILE A 137 -14.29 3.86 -5.99
N LYS A 138 -14.86 4.35 -7.10
CA LYS A 138 -14.12 4.51 -8.35
C LYS A 138 -13.34 5.80 -8.37
N PRO A 139 -11.99 5.77 -8.40
CA PRO A 139 -11.19 6.99 -8.52
C PRO A 139 -11.32 7.60 -9.92
N THR A 140 -11.31 8.92 -9.99
CA THR A 140 -11.40 9.69 -11.23
C THR A 140 -10.01 9.93 -11.82
N LYS A 141 -9.83 9.65 -13.10
CA LYS A 141 -8.57 9.97 -13.79
C LYS A 141 -8.39 11.46 -13.93
N ILE A 142 -7.30 12.01 -13.39
CA ILE A 142 -6.97 13.44 -13.44
C ILE A 142 -5.77 13.75 -14.34
N LEU A 143 -4.90 12.76 -14.61
CA LEU A 143 -3.75 12.92 -15.49
C LEU A 143 -3.55 11.65 -16.35
N ASN A 144 -3.06 11.84 -17.58
CA ASN A 144 -2.79 10.74 -18.50
C ASN A 144 -1.29 10.61 -18.89
N LYS A 145 -0.53 11.72 -18.81
CA LYS A 145 0.90 11.76 -19.15
C LYS A 145 1.66 12.58 -18.12
N PRO A 146 2.91 12.23 -17.77
CA PRO A 146 3.73 11.14 -18.35
C PRO A 146 3.26 9.75 -17.96
N PHE A 147 2.50 9.60 -16.88
CA PHE A 147 1.85 8.36 -16.41
C PHE A 147 0.43 8.70 -15.91
N GLU A 148 -0.40 7.68 -15.78
CA GLU A 148 -1.78 7.87 -15.33
C GLU A 148 -1.83 8.18 -13.84
N ILE A 149 -2.61 9.21 -13.47
CA ILE A 149 -2.96 9.52 -12.09
C ILE A 149 -4.48 9.55 -11.97
N PHE A 150 -4.98 8.87 -10.94
CA PHE A 150 -6.38 8.88 -10.53
C PHE A 150 -6.49 9.51 -9.15
N GLN A 151 -7.63 10.11 -8.82
CA GLN A 151 -7.88 10.75 -7.53
C GLN A 151 -9.20 10.33 -6.93
N THR A 152 -9.24 10.20 -5.61
CA THR A 152 -10.44 10.02 -4.81
C THR A 152 -10.25 10.59 -3.41
N ASN A 153 -11.35 10.73 -2.67
CA ASN A 153 -11.34 11.07 -1.25
C ASN A 153 -12.00 9.95 -0.44
N ILE A 154 -11.49 9.68 0.74
CA ILE A 154 -12.11 8.85 1.77
C ILE A 154 -12.29 9.74 3.00
N GLY A 155 -13.50 10.30 3.15
CA GLY A 155 -13.73 11.39 4.09
C GLY A 155 -12.75 12.53 3.85
N ASP A 156 -11.95 12.87 4.85
CA ASP A 156 -10.98 13.97 4.78
C ASP A 156 -9.61 13.58 4.18
N ILE A 157 -9.44 12.32 3.80
CA ILE A 157 -8.19 11.82 3.21
C ILE A 157 -8.24 11.99 1.69
N ASN A 158 -7.37 12.84 1.12
CA ASN A 158 -7.20 12.94 -0.33
C ASN A 158 -6.14 11.93 -0.80
N ILE A 159 -6.47 11.09 -1.77
CA ILE A 159 -5.58 10.06 -2.29
C ILE A 159 -5.49 10.17 -3.80
N LYS A 160 -4.25 10.30 -4.31
CA LYS A 160 -3.95 10.14 -5.71
C LYS A 160 -3.21 8.83 -5.93
N LEU A 161 -3.69 8.04 -6.89
CA LEU A 161 -3.09 6.77 -7.30
C LEU A 161 -2.34 7.01 -8.59
N PHE A 162 -1.03 6.82 -8.61
CA PHE A 162 -0.23 6.92 -9.83
C PHE A 162 0.26 5.53 -10.28
N ARG A 163 0.22 5.29 -11.59
CA ARG A 163 0.68 4.00 -12.15
C ARG A 163 2.19 3.83 -11.95
N THR A 164 2.60 2.69 -11.39
CA THR A 164 3.99 2.34 -11.16
C THR A 164 4.50 1.27 -12.12
N PHE A 165 5.83 1.20 -12.27
CA PHE A 165 6.53 0.11 -12.96
C PHE A 165 6.99 -0.90 -11.92
N HIS A 166 6.30 -2.03 -11.82
CA HIS A 166 6.67 -3.13 -10.94
C HIS A 166 7.06 -4.36 -11.76
N VAL A 167 6.13 -5.26 -12.11
CA VAL A 167 6.41 -6.38 -13.01
C VAL A 167 6.07 -6.00 -14.44
N THR A 168 7.06 -5.91 -15.31
CA THR A 168 6.89 -5.52 -16.70
C THR A 168 7.33 -6.62 -17.65
N THR A 169 6.55 -6.89 -18.70
CA THR A 169 6.96 -7.81 -19.79
C THR A 169 7.81 -7.12 -20.82
N LYS A 170 7.81 -5.79 -20.87
CA LYS A 170 8.70 -4.94 -21.69
C LYS A 170 9.13 -3.74 -20.88
N ILE A 171 10.39 -3.38 -21.02
CA ILE A 171 10.97 -2.21 -20.39
C ILE A 171 10.15 -0.97 -20.74
N ASN A 172 9.82 -0.17 -19.71
CA ASN A 172 9.13 1.11 -19.80
C ASN A 172 7.72 1.11 -20.45
N SER A 173 7.00 -0.01 -20.42
CA SER A 173 5.63 -0.08 -20.96
C SER A 173 4.59 -0.38 -19.87
N LEU A 174 3.91 0.63 -19.34
CA LEU A 174 2.80 0.46 -18.40
C LEU A 174 1.65 -0.38 -18.96
N LYS A 175 1.39 -0.32 -20.28
CA LYS A 175 0.36 -1.14 -20.93
C LYS A 175 0.66 -2.64 -20.92
N LYS A 176 1.93 -3.02 -20.75
CA LYS A 176 2.40 -4.42 -20.71
C LYS A 176 2.93 -4.81 -19.33
N SER A 177 2.81 -3.94 -18.33
CA SER A 177 3.10 -4.25 -16.95
C SER A 177 1.86 -4.74 -16.23
N GLN A 178 2.08 -5.55 -15.20
CA GLN A 178 1.04 -5.85 -14.22
C GLN A 178 0.48 -4.54 -13.67
N TYR A 179 -0.82 -4.50 -13.36
CA TYR A 179 -1.41 -3.33 -12.73
C TYR A 179 -0.73 -3.10 -11.38
N SER A 180 -0.17 -1.91 -11.19
CA SER A 180 0.41 -1.48 -9.92
C SER A 180 0.28 0.03 -9.79
N VAL A 181 0.03 0.51 -8.57
CA VAL A 181 -0.06 1.93 -8.24
C VAL A 181 0.70 2.24 -6.96
N GLY A 182 1.31 3.42 -6.93
CA GLY A 182 1.72 4.10 -5.71
C GLY A 182 0.71 5.17 -5.34
N LEU A 183 0.88 5.79 -4.17
CA LEU A 183 -0.04 6.77 -3.61
C LEU A 183 0.66 8.10 -3.32
N ILE A 184 -0.04 9.20 -3.63
CA ILE A 184 0.25 10.54 -3.09
C ILE A 184 -0.90 10.87 -2.16
N ILE A 185 -0.60 11.09 -0.88
CA ILE A 185 -1.58 11.27 0.19
C ILE A 185 -1.52 12.72 0.66
N ASP A 186 -2.66 13.42 0.61
CA ASP A 186 -2.81 14.84 0.96
C ASP A 186 -1.78 15.78 0.30
N ASP A 187 -1.24 15.39 -0.87
CA ASP A 187 -0.18 16.08 -1.62
C ASP A 187 1.16 16.24 -0.85
N LYS A 188 1.29 15.62 0.31
CA LYS A 188 2.43 15.73 1.23
C LYS A 188 3.24 14.44 1.37
N ILE A 189 2.63 13.28 1.19
CA ILE A 189 3.26 12.00 1.43
C ILE A 189 3.24 11.16 0.17
N LEU A 190 4.40 10.63 -0.18
CA LEU A 190 4.54 9.66 -1.28
C LEU A 190 4.76 8.27 -0.68
N TYR A 191 3.89 7.32 -1.04
CA TYR A 191 4.06 5.89 -0.81
C TYR A 191 4.15 5.18 -2.17
N THR A 192 5.30 4.60 -2.49
CA THR A 192 5.51 4.02 -3.82
C THR A 192 4.81 2.68 -4.01
N SER A 193 4.45 1.98 -2.92
CA SER A 193 4.19 0.54 -2.99
C SER A 193 5.35 -0.15 -3.70
N ASP A 194 5.13 -1.31 -4.32
CA ASP A 194 6.16 -2.02 -5.06
C ASP A 194 6.48 -1.32 -6.38
N MET A 195 7.73 -0.93 -6.56
CA MET A 195 8.16 -0.16 -7.71
C MET A 195 9.64 -0.41 -8.05
N GLN A 196 9.94 -0.56 -9.33
CA GLN A 196 11.31 -0.52 -9.83
C GLN A 196 11.96 0.82 -9.51
N PHE A 197 13.29 0.87 -9.52
CA PHE A 197 14.01 2.15 -9.43
C PHE A 197 13.72 3.02 -10.65
N LYS A 198 12.94 4.08 -10.43
CA LYS A 198 12.46 5.01 -11.47
C LYS A 198 12.65 6.46 -11.01
N PRO A 199 13.90 6.95 -10.98
CA PRO A 199 14.18 8.31 -10.52
C PRO A 199 13.43 9.38 -11.33
N GLU A 200 13.13 9.12 -12.62
CA GLU A 200 12.34 10.03 -13.46
C GLU A 200 10.90 10.20 -12.96
N VAL A 201 10.27 9.12 -12.46
CA VAL A 201 8.92 9.18 -11.86
C VAL A 201 8.97 9.93 -10.53
N LEU A 202 9.95 9.59 -9.69
CA LEU A 202 10.16 10.24 -8.40
C LEU A 202 10.38 11.76 -8.57
N ASN A 203 11.30 12.16 -9.44
CA ASN A 203 11.59 13.56 -9.72
C ASN A 203 10.36 14.31 -10.24
N TRP A 204 9.59 13.69 -11.16
CA TRP A 204 8.37 14.33 -11.66
C TRP A 204 7.36 14.57 -10.53
N ILE A 205 7.16 13.60 -9.63
CA ILE A 205 6.25 13.76 -8.48
C ILE A 205 6.74 14.89 -7.57
N LEU A 206 8.02 14.91 -7.23
CA LEU A 206 8.61 15.93 -6.35
C LEU A 206 8.57 17.35 -6.94
N GLN A 207 8.53 17.49 -8.26
CA GLN A 207 8.38 18.78 -8.94
C GLN A 207 6.93 19.28 -8.99
N ASN A 208 5.96 18.39 -8.87
CA ASN A 208 4.53 18.71 -9.04
C ASN A 208 3.73 18.68 -7.74
N TYR A 209 4.29 18.13 -6.66
CA TYR A 209 3.64 18.02 -5.35
C TYR A 209 4.62 18.39 -4.23
N ASP A 210 4.11 18.96 -3.13
CA ASP A 210 4.91 19.34 -1.96
C ASP A 210 5.17 18.13 -1.04
N ILE A 211 5.92 17.15 -1.56
CA ILE A 211 6.19 15.91 -0.84
C ILE A 211 7.19 16.15 0.30
N GLN A 212 6.71 15.98 1.52
CA GLN A 212 7.47 16.14 2.76
C GLN A 212 8.10 14.82 3.23
N THR A 213 7.44 13.69 2.97
CA THR A 213 7.91 12.36 3.37
C THR A 213 7.66 11.34 2.27
N ILE A 214 8.61 10.43 2.09
CA ILE A 214 8.57 9.37 1.11
C ILE A 214 8.67 8.03 1.83
N PHE A 215 7.78 7.08 1.53
CA PHE A 215 7.92 5.66 1.87
C PHE A 215 8.17 4.91 0.57
N HIS A 216 9.38 4.39 0.41
CA HIS A 216 9.83 3.78 -0.84
C HIS A 216 10.12 2.29 -0.68
N ASP A 217 9.69 1.49 -1.68
CA ASP A 217 10.08 0.08 -1.85
C ASP A 217 11.60 -0.07 -1.86
N CYS A 218 12.11 -1.08 -1.16
CA CYS A 218 13.53 -1.33 -1.06
C CYS A 218 13.88 -2.82 -0.97
N ASP A 219 14.39 -3.40 -2.04
CA ASP A 219 15.08 -4.70 -1.97
C ASP A 219 16.50 -4.51 -1.43
N VAL A 220 16.66 -4.78 -0.14
CA VAL A 220 17.95 -4.65 0.55
C VAL A 220 18.96 -5.70 0.10
N ALA A 221 18.50 -6.90 -0.23
CA ALA A 221 19.37 -8.00 -0.63
C ALA A 221 19.77 -7.96 -2.12
N GLY A 222 19.03 -7.20 -2.94
CA GLY A 222 19.28 -7.11 -4.37
C GLY A 222 18.89 -8.37 -5.16
N TYR A 223 17.97 -9.19 -4.64
CA TYR A 223 17.55 -10.43 -5.32
C TYR A 223 16.53 -10.20 -6.43
N ALA A 224 15.77 -9.12 -6.36
CA ALA A 224 14.69 -8.81 -7.27
C ALA A 224 14.94 -7.52 -8.08
N GLU A 225 16.19 -7.28 -8.45
CA GLU A 225 16.59 -6.15 -9.30
C GLU A 225 15.82 -6.19 -10.63
N GLY A 226 15.20 -5.06 -10.99
CA GLY A 226 14.30 -4.98 -12.16
C GLY A 226 12.83 -5.26 -11.86
N VAL A 227 12.49 -5.64 -10.60
CA VAL A 227 11.12 -5.74 -10.07
C VAL A 227 10.93 -4.72 -8.94
N HIS A 228 11.92 -4.60 -8.07
CA HIS A 228 11.99 -3.65 -6.95
C HIS A 228 13.20 -2.73 -7.09
N ALA A 229 13.15 -1.58 -6.42
CA ALA A 229 14.31 -0.71 -6.28
C ALA A 229 15.32 -1.35 -5.31
N SER A 230 16.56 -1.58 -5.75
CA SER A 230 17.59 -2.09 -4.85
C SER A 230 18.12 -0.97 -3.94
N TYR A 231 18.56 -1.33 -2.73
CA TYR A 231 19.20 -0.39 -1.78
C TYR A 231 20.35 0.38 -2.44
N LYS A 232 21.19 -0.32 -3.21
CA LYS A 232 22.30 0.28 -3.95
C LYS A 232 21.84 1.35 -4.95
N GLN A 233 20.75 1.10 -5.68
CA GLN A 233 20.17 2.09 -6.59
C GLN A 233 19.64 3.31 -5.82
N LEU A 234 18.92 3.09 -4.71
CA LEU A 234 18.39 4.17 -3.89
C LEU A 234 19.50 5.05 -3.27
N CYS A 235 20.65 4.48 -2.92
CA CYS A 235 21.81 5.24 -2.45
C CYS A 235 22.34 6.26 -3.46
N THR A 236 22.03 6.10 -4.76
CA THR A 236 22.45 7.07 -5.81
C THR A 236 21.60 8.34 -5.84
N LEU A 237 20.47 8.36 -5.13
CA LEU A 237 19.60 9.53 -5.08
C LEU A 237 20.26 10.71 -4.35
N PRO A 238 19.91 11.97 -4.70
CA PRO A 238 20.35 13.17 -4.00
C PRO A 238 20.05 13.13 -2.50
N ALA A 239 20.90 13.77 -1.71
CA ALA A 239 20.79 13.77 -0.25
C ALA A 239 19.46 14.36 0.26
N GLU A 240 18.96 15.41 -0.40
CA GLU A 240 17.70 16.06 -0.08
C GLU A 240 16.48 15.15 -0.30
N ILE A 241 16.57 14.17 -1.20
CA ILE A 241 15.52 13.16 -1.41
C ILE A 241 15.64 12.07 -0.36
N LYS A 242 16.85 11.56 -0.13
CA LYS A 242 17.10 10.49 0.85
C LYS A 242 16.73 10.92 2.27
N SER A 243 17.01 12.16 2.66
CA SER A 243 16.74 12.65 4.03
C SER A 243 15.26 12.63 4.44
N LYS A 244 14.33 12.63 3.50
CA LYS A 244 12.89 12.49 3.72
C LYS A 244 12.32 11.12 3.35
N MET A 245 13.19 10.13 3.04
CA MET A 245 12.79 8.82 2.56
C MET A 245 12.96 7.74 3.63
N PHE A 246 11.85 7.11 4.01
CA PHE A 246 11.81 5.85 4.75
C PHE A 246 11.74 4.69 3.77
N LEU A 247 12.51 3.63 4.04
CA LEU A 247 12.54 2.42 3.23
C LEU A 247 11.58 1.38 3.79
N CYS A 248 10.72 0.81 2.95
CA CYS A 248 9.76 -0.23 3.30
C CYS A 248 9.88 -1.42 2.35
N HIS A 249 9.06 -2.46 2.54
CA HIS A 249 9.05 -3.69 1.74
C HIS A 249 10.41 -4.42 1.74
N TYR A 250 11.13 -4.37 2.85
CA TYR A 250 12.47 -4.93 2.99
C TYR A 250 12.46 -6.36 3.53
N ASN A 251 13.53 -7.09 3.25
CA ASN A 251 13.77 -8.44 3.76
C ASN A 251 14.68 -8.42 5.00
N SER A 252 14.99 -9.61 5.54
CA SER A 252 15.81 -9.78 6.75
C SER A 252 17.25 -9.26 6.62
N ALA A 253 17.75 -8.99 5.41
CA ALA A 253 19.07 -8.39 5.21
C ALA A 253 19.13 -6.96 5.77
N SER A 254 17.98 -6.28 5.95
CA SER A 254 17.87 -4.96 6.60
C SER A 254 18.52 -4.92 7.98
N LYS A 255 18.56 -6.04 8.72
CA LYS A 255 19.20 -6.11 10.04
C LYS A 255 20.70 -5.80 10.03
N LYS A 256 21.36 -5.84 8.86
CA LYS A 256 22.79 -5.59 8.69
C LYS A 256 23.10 -4.17 8.21
N ILE A 257 22.09 -3.35 7.97
CA ILE A 257 22.22 -2.02 7.37
C ILE A 257 21.55 -0.99 8.27
N ASN A 258 22.25 0.12 8.51
CA ASN A 258 21.62 1.30 9.07
C ASN A 258 21.50 2.37 7.96
N PRO A 259 20.30 2.57 7.39
CA PRO A 259 20.12 3.46 6.25
C PRO A 259 20.36 4.93 6.58
N THR A 260 20.33 5.33 7.86
CA THR A 260 20.65 6.70 8.26
C THR A 260 22.13 7.05 8.00
N ASN A 261 23.03 6.05 7.99
CA ASN A 261 24.45 6.27 7.63
C ASN A 261 24.62 6.66 6.16
N ASP A 262 23.66 6.29 5.30
CA ASP A 262 23.64 6.61 3.86
C ASP A 262 22.73 7.80 3.55
N GLY A 263 22.24 8.49 4.60
CA GLY A 263 21.46 9.72 4.51
C GLY A 263 19.95 9.54 4.34
N PHE A 264 19.41 8.31 4.52
CA PHE A 264 17.96 8.08 4.55
C PHE A 264 17.35 8.45 5.90
N ALA A 265 16.03 8.71 5.93
CA ALA A 265 15.30 8.95 7.18
C ALA A 265 15.27 7.68 8.08
N GLY A 266 15.31 6.50 7.49
CA GLY A 266 15.34 5.22 8.21
C GLY A 266 14.66 4.09 7.45
N PHE A 267 14.49 2.95 8.12
CA PHE A 267 13.51 1.95 7.72
C PHE A 267 12.15 2.29 8.34
N ALA A 268 11.07 2.17 7.55
CA ALA A 268 9.72 2.16 8.11
C ALA A 268 9.54 0.94 9.03
N GLN A 269 8.75 1.08 10.09
CA GLN A 269 8.61 0.04 11.12
C GLN A 269 7.15 -0.30 11.34
N GLY A 270 6.84 -1.59 11.42
CA GLY A 270 5.52 -2.07 11.78
C GLY A 270 5.19 -1.78 13.26
N GLY A 271 3.96 -1.31 13.53
CA GLY A 271 3.51 -0.91 14.86
C GLY A 271 3.82 0.55 15.22
N ILE A 272 4.25 1.35 14.25
CA ILE A 272 4.57 2.77 14.43
C ILE A 272 3.57 3.65 13.66
N TYR A 273 3.11 4.72 14.31
CA TYR A 273 2.39 5.82 13.67
C TYR A 273 3.38 6.88 13.20
N TYR A 274 3.23 7.29 11.96
CA TYR A 274 3.89 8.45 11.38
C TYR A 274 2.85 9.56 11.27
N ASP A 275 2.90 10.53 12.18
CA ASP A 275 1.95 11.63 12.28
C ASP A 275 2.48 12.84 11.50
N PHE A 276 1.58 13.51 10.75
CA PHE A 276 1.87 14.65 9.88
C PHE A 276 0.89 15.79 10.18
N ASP A 277 1.40 17.00 10.21
CA ASP A 277 0.63 18.25 10.45
C ASP A 277 0.01 18.77 9.15
#